data_a1e2c62acd4332bdc3469494b0bf5487
#
_entry.id   a1e2c62acd4332bdc3469494b0bf5487
#
_cell.length_a   1.000
_cell.length_b   1.000
_cell.length_c   1.000
_cell.angle_alpha   90.00
_cell.angle_beta   90.00
_cell.angle_gamma   90.00
#
_symmetry.space_group_name_H-M   'P 1'
#
loop_
_entity.id
_entity.type
_entity.pdbx_description
1 polymer ?
#
loop_
_entity_poly.entity_id
_entity_poly.type
_entity_poly.pdbx_seq_one_letter_code
_entity_poly.pdbx_strand_id
1 'polypeptide(L)'
;MAATLQYGRERAHLGRSLLNFMRIVRDAHAPDLTLGEVGDLLFTGIEVFVGHALERPMVLSELSRNLEMSRDNVRRKLQRLIEIGLVERIDHRYYMTAKANTPLQREVLLAHVRNFQAAMKEVSEMNLLNRNS
;
A
#
# COMPACT_ATOMS: atom_id res chain seq x y z
N MET A 1 -11.63 28.01 19.68
CA MET A 1 -11.21 26.89 20.56
C MET A 1 -11.24 25.56 19.78
N ALA A 2 -10.22 24.77 19.96
CA ALA A 2 -10.14 23.47 19.25
C ALA A 2 -11.17 22.48 19.80
N ALA A 3 -11.71 21.64 18.90
CA ALA A 3 -12.66 20.59 19.29
C ALA A 3 -11.94 19.46 20.06
N THR A 4 -12.67 18.84 20.98
CA THR A 4 -12.22 17.60 21.62
C THR A 4 -12.42 16.45 20.64
N LEU A 5 -11.37 15.68 20.37
CA LEU A 5 -11.43 14.58 19.41
C LEU A 5 -11.94 13.31 20.09
N GLN A 6 -13.03 12.75 19.55
CA GLN A 6 -13.53 11.45 19.98
C GLN A 6 -12.60 10.34 19.46
N TYR A 7 -12.23 9.41 20.33
CA TYR A 7 -11.30 8.32 20.01
C TYR A 7 -9.97 8.85 19.43
N GLY A 8 -9.52 10.02 19.96
CA GLY A 8 -8.35 10.71 19.38
C GLY A 8 -7.09 9.88 19.40
N ARG A 9 -6.81 9.16 20.49
CA ARG A 9 -5.60 8.33 20.61
C ARG A 9 -5.64 7.14 19.66
N GLU A 10 -6.78 6.44 19.61
CA GLU A 10 -6.99 5.27 18.74
C GLU A 10 -6.83 5.67 17.26
N ARG A 11 -7.46 6.76 16.88
CA ARG A 11 -7.38 7.29 15.51
C ARG A 11 -5.98 7.73 15.16
N ALA A 12 -5.26 8.33 16.11
CA ALA A 12 -3.88 8.76 15.91
C ALA A 12 -2.95 7.55 15.69
N HIS A 13 -3.13 6.47 16.46
CA HIS A 13 -2.33 5.25 16.29
C HIS A 13 -2.57 4.58 14.94
N LEU A 14 -3.82 4.48 14.52
CA LEU A 14 -4.15 3.91 13.21
C LEU A 14 -3.60 4.78 12.06
N GLY A 15 -3.76 6.10 12.16
CA GLY A 15 -3.23 7.02 11.16
C GLY A 15 -1.71 6.94 11.06
N ARG A 16 -1.01 6.88 12.19
CA ARG A 16 0.44 6.72 12.21
C ARG A 16 0.88 5.38 11.62
N SER A 17 0.13 4.31 11.88
CA SER A 17 0.39 2.99 11.30
C SER A 17 0.31 3.04 9.77
N LEU A 18 -0.71 3.71 9.24
CA LEU A 18 -0.86 3.88 7.78
C LEU A 18 0.32 4.67 7.19
N LEU A 19 0.71 5.78 7.82
CA LEU A 19 1.86 6.57 7.36
C LEU A 19 3.16 5.76 7.42
N ASN A 20 3.35 4.96 8.47
CA ASN A 20 4.52 4.09 8.58
C ASN A 20 4.54 3.02 7.49
N PHE A 21 3.39 2.45 7.15
CA PHE A 21 3.26 1.52 6.03
C PHE A 21 3.75 2.17 4.73
N MET A 22 3.31 3.39 4.45
CA MET A 22 3.73 4.12 3.26
C MET A 22 5.23 4.42 3.26
N ARG A 23 5.81 4.75 4.41
CA ARG A 23 7.27 4.97 4.54
C ARG A 23 8.07 3.70 4.28
N ILE A 24 7.61 2.57 4.79
CA ILE A 24 8.27 1.26 4.58
C ILE A 24 8.32 0.95 3.08
N VAL A 25 7.20 1.11 2.39
CA VAL A 25 7.13 0.88 0.94
C VAL A 25 8.06 1.84 0.18
N ARG A 26 7.99 3.13 0.51
CA ARG A 26 8.85 4.14 -0.14
C ARG A 26 10.31 3.81 0.02
N ASP A 27 10.75 3.54 1.25
CA ASP A 27 12.16 3.31 1.54
C ASP A 27 12.69 2.06 0.85
N ALA A 28 11.83 1.06 0.67
CA ALA A 28 12.21 -0.19 0.00
C ALA A 28 12.25 -0.07 -1.53
N HIS A 29 11.36 0.72 -2.13
CA HIS A 29 11.13 0.66 -3.58
C HIS A 29 11.32 1.98 -4.32
N ALA A 30 11.10 3.11 -3.69
CA ALA A 30 11.15 4.42 -4.32
C ALA A 30 11.66 5.48 -3.33
N PRO A 31 12.91 5.33 -2.84
CA PRO A 31 13.44 6.22 -1.79
C PRO A 31 13.61 7.67 -2.27
N ASP A 32 13.56 7.91 -3.57
CA ASP A 32 13.62 9.24 -4.18
C ASP A 32 12.30 9.99 -4.10
N LEU A 33 11.18 9.33 -3.78
CA LEU A 33 9.88 9.95 -3.70
C LEU A 33 9.59 10.48 -2.29
N THR A 34 8.81 11.56 -2.23
CA THR A 34 8.23 12.02 -0.98
C THR A 34 7.07 11.12 -0.57
N LEU A 35 6.64 11.23 0.67
CA LEU A 35 5.50 10.47 1.16
C LEU A 35 4.21 10.80 0.39
N GLY A 36 4.04 12.08 0.01
CA GLY A 36 2.89 12.50 -0.79
C GLY A 36 2.90 11.93 -2.21
N GLU A 37 4.08 11.69 -2.78
CA GLU A 37 4.21 11.15 -4.15
C GLU A 37 4.02 9.64 -4.21
N VAL A 38 4.25 8.93 -3.12
CA VAL A 38 4.24 7.45 -3.11
C VAL A 38 2.83 6.86 -3.13
N GLY A 39 1.81 7.61 -2.73
CA GLY A 39 0.45 7.10 -2.58
C GLY A 39 -0.10 6.43 -3.84
N ASP A 40 -0.17 7.16 -4.94
CA ASP A 40 -0.72 6.63 -6.22
C ASP A 40 0.13 5.47 -6.74
N LEU A 41 1.44 5.52 -6.55
CA LEU A 41 2.35 4.43 -6.91
C LEU A 41 2.03 3.17 -6.10
N LEU A 42 1.85 3.33 -4.81
CA LEU A 42 1.52 2.25 -3.88
C LEU A 42 0.17 1.62 -4.24
N PHE A 43 -0.85 2.42 -4.46
CA PHE A 43 -2.19 1.92 -4.82
C PHE A 43 -2.14 1.12 -6.11
N THR A 44 -1.43 1.63 -7.12
CA THR A 44 -1.27 0.93 -8.40
C THR A 44 -0.55 -0.41 -8.21
N GLY A 45 0.52 -0.42 -7.45
CA GLY A 45 1.28 -1.63 -7.16
C GLY A 45 0.45 -2.67 -6.42
N ILE A 46 -0.35 -2.25 -5.44
CA ILE A 46 -1.24 -3.15 -4.69
C ILE A 46 -2.27 -3.80 -5.63
N GLU A 47 -2.91 -3.03 -6.51
CA GLU A 47 -3.90 -3.58 -7.43
C GLU A 47 -3.30 -4.58 -8.42
N VAL A 48 -2.11 -4.29 -8.94
CA VAL A 48 -1.40 -5.26 -9.79
C VAL A 48 -1.10 -6.54 -9.01
N PHE A 49 -0.62 -6.40 -7.79
CA PHE A 49 -0.32 -7.55 -6.93
C PHE A 49 -1.58 -8.39 -6.66
N VAL A 50 -2.67 -7.74 -6.28
CA VAL A 50 -3.95 -8.42 -5.98
C VAL A 50 -4.44 -9.18 -7.21
N GLY A 51 -4.43 -8.54 -8.38
CA GLY A 51 -4.87 -9.19 -9.62
C GLY A 51 -4.01 -10.41 -9.95
N HIS A 52 -2.70 -10.29 -9.86
CA HIS A 52 -1.78 -11.40 -10.11
C HIS A 52 -1.97 -12.54 -9.10
N ALA A 53 -2.01 -12.21 -7.82
CA ALA A 53 -2.13 -13.20 -6.74
C ALA A 53 -3.45 -13.97 -6.79
N LEU A 54 -4.53 -13.32 -7.23
CA LEU A 54 -5.84 -13.95 -7.37
C LEU A 54 -6.08 -14.55 -8.76
N GLU A 55 -5.03 -14.65 -9.59
CA GLU A 55 -5.08 -15.21 -10.93
C GLU A 55 -6.03 -14.46 -11.86
N ARG A 56 -6.18 -13.14 -11.65
CA ARG A 56 -6.98 -12.24 -12.47
C ARG A 56 -6.17 -10.99 -12.82
N PRO A 57 -5.07 -11.15 -13.58
CA PRO A 57 -4.24 -10.00 -13.95
C PRO A 57 -5.04 -9.00 -14.77
N MET A 58 -4.85 -7.72 -14.47
CA MET A 58 -5.69 -6.63 -14.99
C MET A 58 -5.04 -5.91 -16.15
N VAL A 59 -5.90 -5.37 -17.03
CA VAL A 59 -5.51 -4.42 -18.06
C VAL A 59 -5.62 -3.00 -17.50
N LEU A 60 -5.05 -2.02 -18.23
CA LEU A 60 -5.01 -0.63 -17.79
C LEU A 60 -6.40 -0.07 -17.43
N SER A 61 -7.42 -0.37 -18.23
CA SER A 61 -8.77 0.15 -17.99
C SER A 61 -9.38 -0.39 -16.70
N GLU A 62 -9.11 -1.63 -16.36
CA GLU A 62 -9.58 -2.22 -15.11
C GLU A 62 -8.88 -1.59 -13.92
N LEU A 63 -7.57 -1.42 -13.97
CA LEU A 63 -6.79 -0.76 -12.94
C LEU A 63 -7.28 0.68 -12.71
N SER A 64 -7.47 1.44 -13.79
CA SER A 64 -7.97 2.81 -13.73
C SER A 64 -9.34 2.89 -13.05
N ARG A 65 -10.25 1.99 -13.42
CA ARG A 65 -11.59 1.95 -12.86
C ARG A 65 -11.57 1.56 -11.36
N ASN A 66 -10.81 0.53 -11.02
CA ASN A 66 -10.76 0.04 -9.63
C ASN A 66 -10.10 1.03 -8.69
N LEU A 67 -9.09 1.75 -9.18
CA LEU A 67 -8.37 2.75 -8.38
C LEU A 67 -9.01 4.13 -8.41
N GLU A 68 -10.02 4.32 -9.27
CA GLU A 68 -10.65 5.62 -9.47
C GLU A 68 -9.61 6.71 -9.83
N MET A 69 -8.65 6.33 -10.67
CA MET A 69 -7.57 7.19 -11.16
C MET A 69 -7.65 7.29 -12.67
N SER A 70 -7.21 8.41 -13.24
CA SER A 70 -7.16 8.54 -14.69
C SER A 70 -6.22 7.52 -15.33
N ARG A 71 -6.52 7.10 -16.55
CA ARG A 71 -5.66 6.17 -17.29
C ARG A 71 -4.24 6.67 -17.44
N ASP A 72 -4.07 7.97 -17.68
CA ASP A 72 -2.75 8.57 -17.82
C ASP A 72 -1.95 8.50 -16.51
N ASN A 73 -2.60 8.76 -15.38
CA ASN A 73 -1.95 8.67 -14.08
C ASN A 73 -1.54 7.21 -13.78
N VAL A 74 -2.46 6.25 -13.99
CA VAL A 74 -2.15 4.82 -13.78
C VAL A 74 -1.01 4.39 -14.71
N ARG A 75 -1.04 4.79 -15.99
CA ARG A 75 0.01 4.45 -16.95
C ARG A 75 1.38 4.94 -16.50
N ARG A 76 1.47 6.16 -15.96
CA ARG A 76 2.72 6.72 -15.46
C ARG A 76 3.21 5.96 -14.24
N LYS A 77 2.32 5.55 -13.33
CA LYS A 77 2.68 4.76 -12.15
C LYS A 77 3.12 3.36 -12.54
N LEU A 78 2.43 2.72 -13.49
CA LEU A 78 2.85 1.43 -14.04
C LEU A 78 4.24 1.52 -14.67
N GLN A 79 4.50 2.59 -15.43
CA GLN A 79 5.82 2.80 -16.03
C GLN A 79 6.90 2.88 -14.96
N ARG A 80 6.66 3.60 -13.88
CA ARG A 80 7.61 3.68 -12.76
C ARG A 80 7.82 2.31 -12.12
N LEU A 81 6.76 1.54 -11.91
CA LEU A 81 6.83 0.19 -11.34
C LEU A 81 7.61 -0.76 -12.24
N ILE A 82 7.48 -0.61 -13.55
CA ILE A 82 8.25 -1.37 -14.54
C ILE A 82 9.74 -0.97 -14.47
N GLU A 83 10.03 0.31 -14.39
CA GLU A 83 11.40 0.81 -14.26
C GLU A 83 12.09 0.31 -12.98
N ILE A 84 11.36 0.25 -11.88
CA ILE A 84 11.84 -0.32 -10.62
C ILE A 84 12.06 -1.83 -10.75
N GLY A 85 11.40 -2.48 -11.70
CA GLY A 85 11.51 -3.91 -11.95
C GLY A 85 10.49 -4.76 -11.17
N LEU A 86 9.50 -4.13 -10.53
CA LEU A 86 8.47 -4.85 -9.75
C LEU A 86 7.32 -5.36 -10.59
N VAL A 87 7.03 -4.71 -11.70
CA VAL A 87 5.87 -5.00 -12.56
C VAL A 87 6.37 -5.24 -13.99
N GLU A 88 5.70 -6.14 -14.69
CA GLU A 88 5.89 -6.34 -16.12
C GLU A 88 4.55 -6.41 -16.83
N ARG A 89 4.57 -6.07 -18.12
CA ARG A 89 3.39 -6.11 -18.98
C ARG A 89 3.54 -7.27 -19.95
N ILE A 90 2.53 -8.14 -19.99
CA ILE A 90 2.45 -9.27 -20.92
C ILE A 90 1.06 -9.24 -21.57
N ASP A 91 0.99 -9.07 -22.89
CA ASP A 91 -0.26 -9.05 -23.66
C ASP A 91 -1.31 -8.11 -23.05
N HIS A 92 -0.92 -6.86 -22.78
CA HIS A 92 -1.76 -5.81 -22.21
C HIS A 92 -2.18 -6.00 -20.76
N ARG A 93 -1.74 -7.09 -20.10
CA ARG A 93 -2.00 -7.35 -18.68
C ARG A 93 -0.75 -7.10 -17.86
N TYR A 94 -0.96 -6.72 -16.61
CA TYR A 94 0.13 -6.36 -15.70
C TYR A 94 0.31 -7.42 -14.63
N TYR A 95 1.57 -7.78 -14.40
CA TYR A 95 1.97 -8.86 -13.48
C TYR A 95 3.09 -8.37 -12.58
N MET A 96 3.20 -8.96 -11.40
CA MET A 96 4.39 -8.80 -10.58
C MET A 96 5.52 -9.63 -11.17
N THR A 97 6.75 -9.14 -11.05
CA THR A 97 7.95 -9.89 -11.47
C THR A 97 8.45 -10.80 -10.34
N ALA A 98 9.44 -11.63 -10.62
CA ALA A 98 10.11 -12.46 -9.63
C ALA A 98 10.74 -11.63 -8.49
N LYS A 99 10.98 -10.33 -8.70
CA LYS A 99 11.48 -9.42 -7.67
C LYS A 99 10.53 -9.31 -6.48
N ALA A 100 9.23 -9.63 -6.65
CA ALA A 100 8.27 -9.69 -5.55
C ALA A 100 8.58 -10.82 -4.53
N ASN A 101 9.41 -11.78 -4.90
CA ASN A 101 9.75 -12.95 -4.07
C ASN A 101 11.19 -12.91 -3.53
N THR A 102 11.86 -11.78 -3.62
CA THR A 102 13.23 -11.64 -3.14
C THR A 102 13.29 -11.55 -1.60
N PRO A 103 14.46 -11.79 -0.98
CA PRO A 103 14.61 -11.59 0.47
C PRO A 103 14.23 -10.18 0.92
N LEU A 104 14.50 -9.14 0.11
CA LEU A 104 14.09 -7.77 0.41
C LEU A 104 12.56 -7.68 0.58
N GLN A 105 11.80 -8.32 -0.30
CA GLN A 105 10.33 -8.30 -0.23
C GLN A 105 9.82 -9.02 1.02
N ARG A 106 10.49 -10.09 1.44
CA ARG A 106 10.17 -10.75 2.70
C ARG A 106 10.38 -9.82 3.89
N GLU A 107 11.49 -9.08 3.92
CA GLU A 107 11.76 -8.12 4.98
C GLU A 107 10.71 -7.01 5.00
N VAL A 108 10.31 -6.52 3.83
CA VAL A 108 9.23 -5.53 3.70
C VAL A 108 7.92 -6.08 4.27
N LEU A 109 7.56 -7.31 3.91
CA LEU A 109 6.35 -7.96 4.43
C LEU A 109 6.39 -8.09 5.95
N LEU A 110 7.52 -8.54 6.51
CA LEU A 110 7.68 -8.66 7.96
C LEU A 110 7.55 -7.30 8.65
N ALA A 111 8.11 -6.24 8.06
CA ALA A 111 7.96 -4.89 8.59
C ALA A 111 6.50 -4.43 8.58
N HIS A 112 5.75 -4.74 7.52
CA HIS A 112 4.31 -4.45 7.47
C HIS A 112 3.55 -5.20 8.56
N VAL A 113 3.79 -6.49 8.70
CA VAL A 113 3.11 -7.32 9.71
C VAL A 113 3.38 -6.77 11.10
N ARG A 114 4.63 -6.46 11.44
CA ARG A 114 5.00 -5.87 12.73
C ARG A 114 4.33 -4.53 12.97
N ASN A 115 4.27 -3.67 11.94
CA ASN A 115 3.62 -2.37 12.02
C ASN A 115 2.14 -2.49 12.34
N PHE A 116 1.43 -3.37 11.62
CA PHE A 116 0.00 -3.59 11.85
C PHE A 116 -0.28 -4.27 13.19
N GLN A 117 0.54 -5.24 13.59
CA GLN A 117 0.41 -5.89 14.89
C GLN A 117 0.58 -4.89 16.03
N ALA A 118 1.57 -4.00 15.95
CA ALA A 118 1.79 -2.97 16.94
C ALA A 118 0.59 -2.01 17.03
N ALA A 119 0.05 -1.58 15.90
CA ALA A 119 -1.14 -0.72 15.86
C ALA A 119 -2.36 -1.40 16.46
N MET A 120 -2.59 -2.66 16.12
CA MET A 120 -3.73 -3.42 16.63
C MET A 120 -3.61 -3.68 18.14
N LYS A 121 -2.40 -3.94 18.62
CA LYS A 121 -2.15 -4.08 20.06
C LYS A 121 -2.49 -2.80 20.82
N GLU A 122 -2.02 -1.64 20.32
CA GLU A 122 -2.31 -0.35 20.93
C GLU A 122 -3.81 -0.09 20.99
N VAL A 123 -4.52 -0.30 19.88
CA VAL A 123 -5.98 -0.10 19.81
C VAL A 123 -6.71 -1.05 20.76
N SER A 124 -6.28 -2.31 20.84
CA SER A 124 -6.87 -3.31 21.73
C SER A 124 -6.69 -2.94 23.20
N GLU A 125 -5.48 -2.47 23.58
CA GLU A 125 -5.19 -2.02 24.94
C GLU A 125 -6.00 -0.78 25.35
N MET A 126 -6.49 0.01 24.38
CA MET A 126 -7.39 1.14 24.62
C MET A 126 -8.84 0.74 24.83
N ASN A 127 -9.14 -0.55 24.79
CA ASN A 127 -10.49 -1.11 24.97
C ASN A 127 -11.52 -0.62 23.95
N LEU A 128 -11.09 -0.12 22.79
CA LEU A 128 -12.02 0.36 21.77
C LEU A 128 -12.98 -0.73 21.32
N LEU A 129 -12.48 -1.94 21.09
CA LEU A 129 -13.27 -3.07 20.61
C LEU A 129 -14.21 -3.64 21.69
N ASN A 130 -13.98 -3.31 22.95
CA ASN A 130 -14.76 -3.82 24.09
C ASN A 130 -15.83 -2.84 24.56
N ARG A 131 -15.90 -1.63 24.01
CA ARG A 131 -16.81 -0.57 24.46
C ARG A 131 -18.26 -0.80 24.07
N ASN A 132 -18.52 -1.70 23.13
CA ASN A 132 -19.86 -2.01 22.63
C ASN A 132 -20.41 -3.33 23.17
N SER A 133 -19.76 -3.89 24.13
CA SER A 133 -20.22 -5.14 24.79
C SER A 133 -21.15 -4.86 25.95
#